data_a5444b0bcecae92c6614c8056ebdb8ed
#
_entry.id   a5444b0bcecae92c6614c8056ebdb8ed
#
_cell.length_a   1.000
_cell.length_b   1.000
_cell.length_c   1.000
_cell.angle_alpha   90.00
_cell.angle_beta   90.00
_cell.angle_gamma   90.00
#
_symmetry.space_group_name_H-M   'P 1'
#
loop_
_entity.id
_entity.type
_entity.pdbx_description
1 polymer ?
#
loop_
_entity_poly.entity_id
_entity_poly.type
_entity_poly.pdbx_seq_one_letter_code
_entity_poly.pdbx_strand_id
1 'polypeptide(L)'
;MRIRHTPLPASLGPAAFAAALLLLLPQPGNAAPVQARNVAASAPAPAIDEADPLSRMLKGAATGQNTGAAGVPELLRNTTRPDNVLARACRQLNDALPIEIDGETRLRRCQSIPGKHVLFQLELTNYRGPMLDLASFEVNYAAPLQRNICANRDVEILTKLGISLMFRYMTRKDRGERRIGDVYINAPICTAALR
;
A
#
# COMPACT_ATOMS: atom_id res chain seq x y z
N MET A 1 -21.59 -44.04 -8.70
CA MET A 1 -21.54 -43.46 -7.35
C MET A 1 -22.58 -42.35 -7.29
N ARG A 2 -23.71 -42.54 -6.57
CA ARG A 2 -24.87 -41.64 -6.59
C ARG A 2 -24.72 -40.59 -5.47
N ILE A 3 -24.71 -39.30 -5.83
CA ILE A 3 -24.68 -38.17 -4.91
C ILE A 3 -26.12 -37.87 -4.50
N ARG A 4 -26.42 -37.98 -3.20
CA ARG A 4 -27.73 -37.63 -2.62
C ARG A 4 -27.71 -36.13 -2.26
N HIS A 5 -28.67 -35.42 -2.82
CA HIS A 5 -29.00 -34.03 -2.38
C HIS A 5 -29.91 -34.12 -1.15
N THR A 6 -29.50 -33.39 -0.08
CA THR A 6 -30.37 -33.14 1.08
C THR A 6 -30.85 -31.66 1.00
N PRO A 7 -32.15 -31.39 1.21
CA PRO A 7 -32.70 -30.05 1.18
C PRO A 7 -32.56 -29.38 2.55
N LEU A 8 -32.33 -28.06 2.52
CA LEU A 8 -32.32 -27.14 3.66
C LEU A 8 -33.75 -26.87 4.18
N PRO A 9 -33.93 -26.71 5.50
CA PRO A 9 -35.19 -26.21 6.04
C PRO A 9 -35.22 -24.68 6.07
N ALA A 10 -36.32 -24.11 5.58
CA ALA A 10 -36.75 -22.76 5.80
C ALA A 10 -37.28 -22.56 7.23
N SER A 11 -36.89 -21.49 7.92
CA SER A 11 -37.64 -21.01 9.08
C SER A 11 -37.81 -19.50 9.02
N LEU A 12 -39.06 -19.14 8.84
CA LEU A 12 -39.65 -17.81 9.03
C LEU A 12 -39.75 -17.48 10.54
N GLY A 13 -39.66 -16.19 10.88
CA GLY A 13 -40.18 -15.66 12.11
C GLY A 13 -39.95 -14.15 12.26
N PRO A 14 -40.99 -13.30 12.06
CA PRO A 14 -40.91 -11.90 12.43
C PRO A 14 -41.39 -11.70 13.87
N ALA A 15 -40.62 -11.02 14.70
CA ALA A 15 -41.06 -10.51 15.98
C ALA A 15 -40.96 -8.99 16.00
N ALA A 16 -42.12 -8.37 15.96
CA ALA A 16 -42.35 -6.97 16.28
C ALA A 16 -42.08 -6.72 17.77
N PHE A 17 -41.38 -5.63 18.10
CA PHE A 17 -41.40 -5.05 19.43
C PHE A 17 -41.66 -3.56 19.37
N ALA A 18 -42.67 -3.20 20.16
CA ALA A 18 -43.36 -1.95 20.25
C ALA A 18 -42.55 -0.84 20.93
N ALA A 19 -42.96 0.37 20.62
CA ALA A 19 -42.56 1.65 21.14
C ALA A 19 -42.66 1.77 22.67
N ALA A 20 -41.68 2.44 23.27
CA ALA A 20 -41.86 3.14 24.53
C ALA A 20 -41.28 4.55 24.42
N LEU A 21 -42.20 5.48 24.27
CA LEU A 21 -42.02 6.93 24.27
C LEU A 21 -41.92 7.38 25.75
N LEU A 22 -40.73 7.81 26.18
CA LEU A 22 -40.55 8.48 27.49
C LEU A 22 -40.11 9.91 27.23
N LEU A 23 -41.06 10.83 27.42
CA LEU A 23 -40.87 12.26 27.54
C LEU A 23 -40.01 12.56 28.78
N LEU A 24 -38.81 13.12 28.59
CA LEU A 24 -38.03 13.75 29.63
C LEU A 24 -37.82 15.23 29.27
N LEU A 25 -38.41 16.09 30.09
CA LEU A 25 -38.36 17.53 30.08
C LEU A 25 -36.93 18.08 30.17
N PRO A 26 -36.61 19.23 29.52
CA PRO A 26 -35.29 19.85 29.64
C PRO A 26 -35.18 20.55 31.01
N GLN A 27 -34.14 20.23 31.76
CA GLN A 27 -33.69 21.01 32.93
C GLN A 27 -32.83 22.18 32.46
N PRO A 28 -33.08 23.42 32.92
CA PRO A 28 -32.16 24.53 32.74
C PRO A 28 -31.08 24.47 33.84
N GLY A 29 -29.88 24.04 33.48
CA GLY A 29 -28.75 23.93 34.40
C GLY A 29 -27.50 24.54 33.81
N ASN A 30 -27.15 25.72 34.33
CA ASN A 30 -25.82 26.36 34.45
C ASN A 30 -24.79 26.07 33.33
N ALA A 31 -24.74 26.99 32.36
CA ALA A 31 -23.60 27.13 31.46
C ALA A 31 -22.40 27.69 32.24
N ALA A 32 -21.47 26.82 32.60
CA ALA A 32 -20.11 27.25 32.91
C ALA A 32 -19.37 27.58 31.61
N PRO A 33 -18.56 28.65 31.55
CA PRO A 33 -17.83 28.98 30.34
C PRO A 33 -16.79 27.90 30.08
N VAL A 34 -17.04 27.13 29.04
CA VAL A 34 -16.04 26.20 28.48
C VAL A 34 -14.92 27.08 27.90
N GLN A 35 -13.80 27.15 28.61
CA GLN A 35 -12.57 27.68 28.07
C GLN A 35 -12.27 26.90 26.78
N ALA A 36 -12.32 27.59 25.64
CA ALA A 36 -11.81 27.10 24.36
C ALA A 36 -10.33 26.75 24.55
N ARG A 37 -10.03 25.49 24.82
CA ARG A 37 -8.68 24.98 24.64
C ARG A 37 -8.36 25.20 23.16
N ASN A 38 -7.44 26.11 22.91
CA ASN A 38 -6.74 26.22 21.66
C ASN A 38 -6.16 24.82 21.36
N VAL A 39 -6.90 24.03 20.61
CA VAL A 39 -6.36 22.88 19.91
C VAL A 39 -5.39 23.50 18.92
N ALA A 40 -4.10 23.43 19.25
CA ALA A 40 -3.05 23.77 18.31
C ALA A 40 -3.38 23.01 17.03
N ALA A 41 -3.76 23.75 16.00
CA ALA A 41 -4.00 23.20 14.68
C ALA A 41 -2.72 22.45 14.30
N SER A 42 -2.78 21.13 14.31
CA SER A 42 -1.72 20.30 13.77
C SER A 42 -1.46 20.82 12.38
N ALA A 43 -0.25 21.33 12.14
CA ALA A 43 0.16 21.79 10.84
C ALA A 43 -0.20 20.68 9.83
N PRO A 44 -0.86 21.01 8.71
CA PRO A 44 -1.16 20.01 7.70
C PRO A 44 0.16 19.35 7.31
N ALA A 45 0.17 18.00 7.29
CA ALA A 45 1.32 17.24 6.80
C ALA A 45 1.71 17.83 5.44
N PRO A 46 3.01 18.06 5.15
CA PRO A 46 3.44 18.66 3.90
C PRO A 46 2.82 17.90 2.74
N ALA A 47 2.12 18.63 1.87
CA ALA A 47 1.48 18.04 0.71
C ALA A 47 2.55 17.29 -0.10
N ILE A 48 2.27 16.06 -0.53
CA ILE A 48 3.20 15.20 -1.27
C ILE A 48 3.66 15.86 -2.59
N ASP A 49 2.96 16.91 -3.04
CA ASP A 49 3.32 17.69 -4.24
C ASP A 49 4.63 18.50 -4.09
N GLU A 50 5.09 18.78 -2.87
CA GLU A 50 6.41 19.35 -2.59
C GLU A 50 7.49 18.27 -2.37
N ALA A 51 7.13 16.98 -2.43
CA ALA A 51 8.07 15.90 -2.26
C ALA A 51 9.14 15.90 -3.37
N ASP A 52 10.37 15.57 -2.99
CA ASP A 52 11.49 15.31 -3.90
C ASP A 52 11.01 14.48 -5.11
N PRO A 53 11.36 14.86 -6.36
CA PRO A 53 10.97 14.15 -7.58
C PRO A 53 11.20 12.64 -7.52
N LEU A 54 12.28 12.20 -6.87
CA LEU A 54 12.56 10.78 -6.70
C LEU A 54 11.56 10.11 -5.74
N SER A 55 11.15 10.76 -4.67
CA SER A 55 10.12 10.23 -3.76
C SER A 55 8.79 10.04 -4.49
N ARG A 56 8.40 10.99 -5.35
CA ARG A 56 7.21 10.86 -6.20
C ARG A 56 7.33 9.70 -7.18
N MET A 57 8.49 9.54 -7.83
CA MET A 57 8.75 8.43 -8.75
C MET A 57 8.72 7.07 -8.02
N LEU A 58 9.28 6.96 -6.81
CA LEU A 58 9.20 5.75 -5.99
C LEU A 58 7.75 5.44 -5.60
N LYS A 59 6.96 6.47 -5.25
CA LYS A 59 5.52 6.31 -5.03
C LYS A 59 4.83 5.77 -6.28
N GLY A 60 5.07 6.38 -7.44
CA GLY A 60 4.51 5.94 -8.72
C GLY A 60 4.86 4.48 -9.04
N ALA A 61 6.13 4.12 -8.88
CA ALA A 61 6.59 2.74 -9.07
C ALA A 61 5.88 1.75 -8.12
N ALA A 62 5.62 2.15 -6.86
CA ALA A 62 4.98 1.30 -5.87
C ALA A 62 3.46 1.17 -6.04
N THR A 63 2.80 2.22 -6.55
CA THR A 63 1.33 2.28 -6.68
C THR A 63 0.81 2.00 -8.08
N GLY A 64 1.70 1.75 -9.05
CA GLY A 64 1.32 1.56 -10.45
C GLY A 64 0.95 2.85 -11.19
N GLN A 65 1.09 4.02 -10.58
CA GLN A 65 0.84 5.32 -11.19
C GLN A 65 2.10 5.80 -11.93
N ASN A 66 1.94 6.50 -13.06
CA ASN A 66 3.04 7.15 -13.74
C ASN A 66 3.11 8.61 -13.27
N THR A 67 4.16 8.97 -12.54
CA THR A 67 4.32 10.33 -12.00
C THR A 67 5.08 11.24 -12.95
N GLY A 68 5.84 10.66 -13.89
CA GLY A 68 6.61 11.40 -14.87
C GLY A 68 7.61 12.39 -14.25
N ALA A 69 8.20 12.03 -13.10
CA ALA A 69 9.07 12.91 -12.33
C ALA A 69 10.30 13.36 -13.15
N ALA A 70 10.21 14.54 -13.73
CA ALA A 70 11.31 15.16 -14.47
C ALA A 70 12.51 15.39 -13.54
N GLY A 71 13.73 15.30 -14.09
CA GLY A 71 14.98 15.58 -13.37
C GLY A 71 15.54 14.42 -12.54
N VAL A 72 14.79 13.35 -12.28
CA VAL A 72 15.31 12.18 -11.53
C VAL A 72 16.49 11.51 -12.23
N PRO A 73 16.49 11.28 -13.55
CA PRO A 73 17.66 10.71 -14.22
C PRO A 73 18.93 11.54 -14.04
N GLU A 74 18.81 12.87 -14.11
CA GLU A 74 19.92 13.81 -13.89
C GLU A 74 20.45 13.75 -12.46
N LEU A 75 19.53 13.81 -11.49
CA LEU A 75 19.86 13.71 -10.08
C LEU A 75 20.66 12.43 -9.76
N LEU A 76 20.22 11.28 -10.27
CA LEU A 76 20.85 9.99 -9.99
C LEU A 76 22.16 9.76 -10.74
N ARG A 77 22.32 10.34 -11.94
CA ARG A 77 23.59 10.27 -12.70
C ARG A 77 24.68 11.12 -12.06
N ASN A 78 24.30 12.30 -11.53
CA ASN A 78 25.24 13.29 -11.03
C ASN A 78 25.60 13.08 -9.55
N THR A 79 24.99 12.11 -8.87
CA THR A 79 25.32 11.81 -7.49
C THR A 79 26.40 10.75 -7.35
N THR A 80 27.36 10.99 -6.46
CA THR A 80 28.38 10.00 -6.05
C THR A 80 27.87 9.01 -5.00
N ARG A 81 26.71 9.29 -4.40
CA ARG A 81 26.12 8.49 -3.31
C ARG A 81 24.63 8.18 -3.57
N PRO A 82 24.30 7.38 -4.59
CA PRO A 82 22.93 7.09 -4.98
C PRO A 82 22.12 6.45 -3.84
N ASP A 83 22.74 5.60 -3.01
CA ASP A 83 22.06 4.98 -1.86
C ASP A 83 21.57 5.99 -0.83
N ASN A 84 22.33 7.08 -0.59
CA ASN A 84 21.89 8.15 0.31
C ASN A 84 20.70 8.92 -0.24
N VAL A 85 20.67 9.15 -1.56
CA VAL A 85 19.56 9.82 -2.25
C VAL A 85 18.31 8.94 -2.20
N LEU A 86 18.44 7.64 -2.49
CA LEU A 86 17.36 6.66 -2.38
C LEU A 86 16.84 6.55 -0.93
N ALA A 87 17.74 6.53 0.06
CA ALA A 87 17.35 6.47 1.47
C ALA A 87 16.55 7.71 1.90
N ARG A 88 16.93 8.91 1.42
CA ARG A 88 16.18 10.15 1.67
C ARG A 88 14.80 10.10 1.03
N ALA A 89 14.71 9.71 -0.25
CA ALA A 89 13.46 9.59 -0.96
C ALA A 89 12.50 8.57 -0.30
N CYS A 90 13.02 7.41 0.16
CA CYS A 90 12.23 6.45 0.92
C CYS A 90 11.74 7.01 2.26
N ARG A 91 12.55 7.80 2.98
CA ARG A 91 12.08 8.46 4.22
C ARG A 91 10.92 9.39 3.96
N GLN A 92 11.02 10.26 2.95
CA GLN A 92 9.94 11.17 2.57
C GLN A 92 8.67 10.41 2.15
N LEU A 93 8.82 9.32 1.38
CA LEU A 93 7.67 8.48 1.04
C LEU A 93 7.03 7.86 2.29
N ASN A 94 7.84 7.44 3.27
CA ASN A 94 7.36 6.85 4.52
C ASN A 94 6.54 7.83 5.38
N ASP A 95 6.79 9.13 5.28
CA ASP A 95 6.02 10.16 6.00
C ASP A 95 4.54 10.22 5.53
N ALA A 96 4.27 9.73 4.32
CA ALA A 96 2.93 9.66 3.73
C ALA A 96 2.25 8.28 3.86
N LEU A 97 2.91 7.29 4.44
CA LEU A 97 2.37 5.93 4.55
C LEU A 97 1.41 5.79 5.76
N PRO A 98 0.45 4.86 5.67
CA PRO A 98 0.19 3.92 4.57
C PRO A 98 -0.57 4.56 3.39
N ILE A 99 -0.30 4.08 2.16
CA ILE A 99 -1.02 4.49 0.95
C ILE A 99 -1.80 3.29 0.41
N GLU A 100 -3.12 3.45 0.24
CA GLU A 100 -3.95 2.45 -0.45
C GLU A 100 -3.61 2.45 -1.94
N ILE A 101 -3.30 1.27 -2.48
CA ILE A 101 -3.03 1.05 -3.91
C ILE A 101 -4.31 0.66 -4.61
N ASP A 102 -5.02 -0.28 -4.01
CA ASP A 102 -6.33 -0.79 -4.42
C ASP A 102 -7.13 -1.25 -3.19
N GLY A 103 -8.32 -1.84 -3.41
CA GLY A 103 -9.19 -2.29 -2.31
C GLY A 103 -8.61 -3.41 -1.45
N GLU A 104 -7.53 -4.05 -1.86
CA GLU A 104 -6.93 -5.21 -1.18
C GLU A 104 -5.47 -4.99 -0.79
N THR A 105 -4.79 -3.96 -1.34
CA THR A 105 -3.35 -3.77 -1.20
C THR A 105 -3.03 -2.35 -0.72
N ARG A 106 -2.16 -2.24 0.28
CA ARG A 106 -1.60 -0.95 0.71
C ARG A 106 -0.09 -0.98 0.80
N LEU A 107 0.55 0.13 0.44
CA LEU A 107 1.97 0.35 0.67
C LEU A 107 2.20 0.72 2.14
N ARG A 108 3.04 -0.05 2.84
CA ARG A 108 3.31 0.11 4.27
C ARG A 108 4.68 0.70 4.55
N ARG A 109 5.65 0.43 3.67
CA ARG A 109 7.04 0.83 3.90
C ARG A 109 7.82 0.92 2.61
N CYS A 110 8.71 1.92 2.53
CA CYS A 110 9.80 2.01 1.58
C CYS A 110 11.13 1.92 2.34
N GLN A 111 12.05 1.12 1.84
CA GLN A 111 13.39 0.97 2.43
C GLN A 111 14.45 0.92 1.33
N SER A 112 15.45 1.80 1.41
CA SER A 112 16.65 1.69 0.60
C SER A 112 17.60 0.67 1.22
N ILE A 113 18.16 -0.19 0.38
CA ILE A 113 19.16 -1.19 0.72
C ILE A 113 20.43 -0.85 -0.08
N PRO A 114 21.63 -0.95 0.50
CA PRO A 114 22.87 -0.65 -0.22
C PRO A 114 22.99 -1.38 -1.56
N GLY A 115 23.62 -0.74 -2.54
CA GLY A 115 23.75 -1.27 -3.90
C GLY A 115 22.64 -0.88 -4.84
N LYS A 116 21.99 0.27 -4.63
CA LYS A 116 20.86 0.78 -5.43
C LYS A 116 19.63 -0.15 -5.42
N HIS A 117 19.31 -0.72 -4.26
CA HIS A 117 18.12 -1.53 -4.08
C HIS A 117 17.07 -0.77 -3.28
N VAL A 118 15.80 -0.90 -3.68
CA VAL A 118 14.64 -0.36 -2.96
C VAL A 118 13.67 -1.50 -2.68
N LEU A 119 13.28 -1.64 -1.41
CA LEU A 119 12.26 -2.56 -0.94
C LEU A 119 10.96 -1.80 -0.66
N PHE A 120 9.88 -2.19 -1.31
CA PHE A 120 8.52 -1.82 -0.97
C PHE A 120 7.84 -2.95 -0.21
N GLN A 121 7.30 -2.65 0.96
CA GLN A 121 6.51 -3.60 1.73
C GLN A 121 5.03 -3.32 1.50
N LEU A 122 4.35 -4.28 0.92
CA LEU A 122 2.94 -4.24 0.57
C LEU A 122 2.15 -5.13 1.52
N GLU A 123 1.07 -4.63 2.08
CA GLU A 123 0.16 -5.39 2.94
C GLU A 123 -1.12 -5.72 2.18
N LEU A 124 -1.49 -7.00 2.14
CA LEU A 124 -2.80 -7.43 1.67
C LEU A 124 -3.80 -7.34 2.82
N THR A 125 -4.75 -6.39 2.71
CA THR A 125 -5.68 -6.05 3.81
C THR A 125 -6.97 -6.85 3.78
N ASN A 126 -7.61 -6.94 2.63
CA ASN A 126 -8.93 -7.56 2.44
C ASN A 126 -8.86 -8.84 1.62
N TYR A 127 -7.67 -9.43 1.49
CA TYR A 127 -7.48 -10.63 0.70
C TYR A 127 -8.32 -11.79 1.23
N ARG A 128 -9.30 -12.21 0.44
CA ARG A 128 -10.24 -13.32 0.74
C ARG A 128 -9.90 -14.61 0.01
N GLY A 129 -8.84 -14.61 -0.79
CA GLY A 129 -8.41 -15.78 -1.54
C GLY A 129 -7.88 -16.92 -0.65
N PRO A 130 -7.52 -18.06 -1.28
CA PRO A 130 -6.91 -19.19 -0.58
C PRO A 130 -5.65 -18.74 0.13
N MET A 131 -5.27 -19.42 1.22
CA MET A 131 -4.05 -19.09 1.95
C MET A 131 -2.86 -19.22 1.01
N LEU A 132 -2.30 -18.06 0.59
CA LEU A 132 -1.11 -18.03 -0.23
C LEU A 132 0.09 -18.45 0.62
N ASP A 133 0.81 -19.44 0.15
CA ASP A 133 2.16 -19.74 0.58
C ASP A 133 3.17 -19.23 -0.47
N LEU A 134 4.44 -19.26 -0.11
CA LEU A 134 5.52 -18.74 -0.97
C LEU A 134 5.57 -19.46 -2.32
N ALA A 135 5.41 -20.78 -2.35
CA ALA A 135 5.48 -21.57 -3.57
C ALA A 135 4.31 -21.26 -4.52
N SER A 136 3.08 -21.19 -3.98
CA SER A 136 1.90 -20.81 -4.74
C SER A 136 1.99 -19.36 -5.27
N PHE A 137 2.57 -18.45 -4.49
CA PHE A 137 2.78 -17.08 -4.92
C PHE A 137 3.76 -17.02 -6.11
N GLU A 138 4.91 -17.67 -6.01
CA GLU A 138 5.92 -17.68 -7.07
C GLU A 138 5.37 -18.27 -8.38
N VAL A 139 4.64 -19.39 -8.32
CA VAL A 139 4.11 -20.05 -9.51
C VAL A 139 2.99 -19.25 -10.17
N ASN A 140 2.06 -18.69 -9.38
CA ASN A 140 0.80 -18.17 -9.93
C ASN A 140 0.77 -16.64 -10.06
N TYR A 141 1.57 -15.90 -9.28
CA TYR A 141 1.45 -14.45 -9.20
C TYR A 141 2.72 -13.68 -9.58
N ALA A 142 3.91 -14.25 -9.38
CA ALA A 142 5.15 -13.50 -9.59
C ALA A 142 5.29 -13.00 -11.05
N ALA A 143 5.09 -13.87 -12.04
CA ALA A 143 5.24 -13.49 -13.45
C ALA A 143 4.18 -12.47 -13.94
N PRO A 144 2.87 -12.60 -13.65
CA PRO A 144 1.90 -11.55 -13.95
C PRO A 144 2.21 -10.22 -13.28
N LEU A 145 2.63 -10.23 -12.00
CA LEU A 145 3.01 -9.01 -11.28
C LEU A 145 4.24 -8.37 -11.89
N GLN A 146 5.27 -9.12 -12.26
CA GLN A 146 6.44 -8.60 -12.94
C GLN A 146 6.07 -7.87 -14.23
N ARG A 147 5.21 -8.46 -15.09
CA ARG A 147 4.74 -7.81 -16.32
C ARG A 147 4.03 -6.50 -16.02
N ASN A 148 3.10 -6.50 -15.09
CA ASN A 148 2.34 -5.30 -14.73
C ASN A 148 3.24 -4.19 -14.14
N ILE A 149 4.16 -4.55 -13.26
CA ILE A 149 5.10 -3.61 -12.66
C ILE A 149 6.06 -3.07 -13.71
N CYS A 150 6.61 -3.92 -14.59
CA CYS A 150 7.52 -3.51 -15.65
C CYS A 150 6.87 -2.63 -16.73
N ALA A 151 5.55 -2.69 -16.90
CA ALA A 151 4.81 -1.81 -17.80
C ALA A 151 4.71 -0.36 -17.26
N ASN A 152 5.04 -0.11 -16.00
CA ASN A 152 5.05 1.22 -15.42
C ASN A 152 6.28 2.01 -15.87
N ARG A 153 6.06 3.25 -16.37
CA ARG A 153 7.13 4.11 -16.89
C ARG A 153 8.14 4.53 -15.82
N ASP A 154 7.70 4.77 -14.59
CA ASP A 154 8.61 5.16 -13.51
C ASP A 154 9.53 3.99 -13.15
N VAL A 155 9.02 2.74 -13.17
CA VAL A 155 9.82 1.52 -13.01
C VAL A 155 10.82 1.36 -14.15
N GLU A 156 10.41 1.59 -15.38
CA GLU A 156 11.31 1.55 -16.54
C GLU A 156 12.50 2.53 -16.38
N ILE A 157 12.22 3.77 -15.98
CA ILE A 157 13.26 4.78 -15.76
C ILE A 157 14.19 4.36 -14.62
N LEU A 158 13.66 3.94 -13.47
CA LEU A 158 14.46 3.53 -12.32
C LEU A 158 15.37 2.34 -12.66
N THR A 159 14.85 1.34 -13.36
CA THR A 159 15.63 0.16 -13.73
C THR A 159 16.72 0.47 -14.76
N LYS A 160 16.47 1.37 -15.72
CA LYS A 160 17.48 1.89 -16.65
C LYS A 160 18.61 2.66 -15.96
N LEU A 161 18.35 3.25 -14.79
CA LEU A 161 19.36 3.90 -13.94
C LEU A 161 20.11 2.90 -13.02
N GLY A 162 19.84 1.61 -13.19
CA GLY A 162 20.49 0.53 -12.45
C GLY A 162 19.90 0.31 -11.04
N ILE A 163 18.70 0.85 -10.76
CA ILE A 163 18.01 0.61 -9.51
C ILE A 163 17.23 -0.70 -9.62
N SER A 164 17.39 -1.57 -8.62
CA SER A 164 16.60 -2.79 -8.48
C SER A 164 15.50 -2.56 -7.44
N LEU A 165 14.28 -2.99 -7.77
CA LEU A 165 13.11 -2.87 -6.90
C LEU A 165 12.70 -4.26 -6.42
N MET A 166 12.32 -4.35 -5.14
CA MET A 166 11.75 -5.54 -4.53
C MET A 166 10.39 -5.19 -3.95
N PHE A 167 9.36 -5.89 -4.38
CA PHE A 167 8.01 -5.76 -3.86
C PHE A 167 7.72 -6.95 -2.96
N ARG A 168 7.71 -6.72 -1.65
CA ARG A 168 7.43 -7.72 -0.64
C ARG A 168 5.97 -7.71 -0.24
N TYR A 169 5.27 -8.78 -0.52
CA TYR A 169 3.87 -8.96 -0.17
C TYR A 169 3.76 -9.62 1.20
N MET A 170 2.98 -8.97 2.07
CA MET A 170 2.74 -9.39 3.45
C MET A 170 1.23 -9.53 3.68
N THR A 171 0.84 -10.40 4.59
CA THR A 171 -0.53 -10.42 5.12
C THR A 171 -0.47 -10.25 6.62
N ARG A 172 -1.49 -9.62 7.19
CA ARG A 172 -1.68 -9.54 8.64
C ARG A 172 -2.88 -10.41 8.99
N LYS A 173 -2.64 -11.45 9.80
CA LYS A 173 -3.69 -12.27 10.41
C LYS A 173 -3.46 -12.30 11.93
N ASP A 174 -4.39 -12.91 12.67
CA ASP A 174 -4.43 -12.96 14.14
C ASP A 174 -3.12 -13.41 14.81
N ARG A 175 -2.19 -14.00 14.08
CA ARG A 175 -0.87 -14.46 14.53
C ARG A 175 0.31 -13.57 14.13
N GLY A 176 0.04 -12.35 13.63
CA GLY A 176 1.09 -11.40 13.23
C GLY A 176 1.27 -11.25 11.72
N GLU A 177 2.33 -10.54 11.32
CA GLU A 177 2.67 -10.32 9.91
C GLU A 177 3.35 -11.57 9.32
N ARG A 178 2.87 -11.99 8.15
CA ARG A 178 3.45 -13.11 7.40
C ARG A 178 3.81 -12.67 5.99
N ARG A 179 5.04 -12.99 5.57
CA ARG A 179 5.48 -12.83 4.18
C ARG A 179 4.79 -13.87 3.30
N ILE A 180 4.24 -13.40 2.17
CA ILE A 180 3.59 -14.22 1.15
C ILE A 180 4.55 -14.49 0.00
N GLY A 181 5.28 -13.46 -0.44
CA GLY A 181 6.26 -13.59 -1.51
C GLY A 181 6.95 -12.26 -1.82
N ASP A 182 7.95 -12.33 -2.67
CA ASP A 182 8.68 -11.17 -3.18
C ASP A 182 8.66 -11.18 -4.71
N VAL A 183 8.51 -9.99 -5.31
CA VAL A 183 8.66 -9.78 -6.75
C VAL A 183 9.88 -8.90 -6.96
N TYR A 184 10.87 -9.44 -7.67
CA TYR A 184 12.11 -8.73 -8.00
C TYR A 184 12.00 -8.10 -9.37
N ILE A 185 12.43 -6.86 -9.48
CA ILE A 185 12.37 -6.03 -10.69
C ILE A 185 13.73 -5.38 -10.91
N ASN A 186 14.28 -5.58 -12.09
CA ASN A 186 15.48 -4.90 -12.59
C ASN A 186 15.40 -4.85 -14.13
N ALA A 187 16.36 -4.21 -14.79
CA ALA A 187 16.34 -4.05 -16.24
C ALA A 187 16.29 -5.38 -17.02
N PRO A 188 17.11 -6.42 -16.71
CA PRO A 188 17.01 -7.73 -17.34
C PRO A 188 15.65 -8.39 -17.19
N ILE A 189 15.08 -8.36 -15.98
CA ILE A 189 13.75 -8.94 -15.70
C ILE A 189 12.67 -8.24 -16.51
N CYS A 190 12.65 -6.90 -16.53
CA CYS A 190 11.68 -6.14 -17.30
C CYS A 190 11.82 -6.37 -18.82
N THR A 191 13.05 -6.49 -19.33
CA THR A 191 13.28 -6.83 -20.74
C THR A 191 12.70 -8.21 -21.09
N ALA A 192 12.80 -9.18 -20.19
CA ALA A 192 12.26 -10.52 -20.41
C ALA A 192 10.72 -10.56 -20.24
N ALA A 193 10.18 -9.84 -19.25
CA ALA A 193 8.76 -9.85 -18.93
C ALA A 193 7.85 -9.17 -19.97
N LEU A 194 8.40 -8.25 -20.77
CA LEU A 194 7.68 -7.47 -21.79
C LEU A 194 7.83 -8.03 -23.22
N ARG A 195 8.54 -9.15 -23.42
CA ARG A 195 8.62 -9.89 -24.69
C ARG A 195 7.46 -10.89 -24.82
#